data_dc05b1f4694da25de524905a6aaa16d9
#
_entry.id   dc05b1f4694da25de524905a6aaa16d9
#
_cell.length_a   1.000
_cell.length_b   1.000
_cell.length_c   1.000
_cell.angle_alpha   90.00
_cell.angle_beta   90.00
_cell.angle_gamma   90.00
#
_symmetry.space_group_name_H-M   'P 1'
#
loop_
_entity.id
_entity.type
_entity.pdbx_description
1 polymer ?
#
loop_
_entity_poly.entity_id
_entity_poly.type
_entity_poly.pdbx_seq_one_letter_code
_entity_poly.pdbx_strand_id
1 'polypeptide(L)'
;MENTPEGTIESILNFCHYCLNDDLLLDYLDFFEERGIGIINASPLSMGLLSQRGTPDWHPAPEPLKEACARAAAYCTEQGYPIEKLAVQYSTSLNPRIATTLFSSANPENVLKNISYVDEPLDMEMVAKVREIIGDQIRVRWKNS
;
A
#
# COMPACT_ATOMS: atom_id res chain seq x y z
N MET A 1 -7.73 20.67 -5.93
CA MET A 1 -7.40 20.43 -7.35
C MET A 1 -8.50 20.91 -8.31
N GLU A 2 -9.77 20.77 -8.01
CA GLU A 2 -10.86 21.22 -8.89
C GLU A 2 -10.81 22.72 -9.24
N ASN A 3 -10.24 23.54 -8.35
CA ASN A 3 -10.09 25.00 -8.52
C ASN A 3 -8.70 25.42 -9.03
N THR A 4 -7.86 24.48 -9.45
CA THR A 4 -6.52 24.76 -9.95
C THR A 4 -6.55 24.79 -11.47
N PRO A 5 -5.97 25.81 -12.14
CA PRO A 5 -5.91 25.85 -13.60
C PRO A 5 -5.28 24.58 -14.17
N GLU A 6 -5.78 24.13 -15.32
CA GLU A 6 -5.26 22.98 -16.03
C GLU A 6 -3.75 23.14 -16.31
N GLY A 7 -2.97 22.07 -16.18
CA GLY A 7 -1.53 22.09 -16.39
C GLY A 7 -0.70 22.67 -15.23
N THR A 8 -1.33 23.14 -14.14
CA THR A 8 -0.59 23.66 -12.98
C THR A 8 0.04 22.54 -12.15
N ILE A 9 -0.60 21.35 -12.13
CA ILE A 9 -0.13 20.18 -11.39
C ILE A 9 0.19 19.09 -12.41
N GLU A 10 1.44 18.67 -12.48
CA GLU A 10 1.92 17.62 -13.38
C GLU A 10 1.93 16.24 -12.72
N SER A 11 2.09 16.20 -11.40
CA SER A 11 2.09 14.94 -10.66
C SER A 11 1.61 15.11 -9.22
N ILE A 12 1.10 14.02 -8.65
CA ILE A 12 0.76 13.93 -7.23
C ILE A 12 1.48 12.76 -6.58
N LEU A 13 1.75 12.89 -5.28
CA LEU A 13 2.18 11.78 -4.45
C LEU A 13 1.01 11.32 -3.58
N ASN A 14 0.61 10.08 -3.80
CA ASN A 14 -0.37 9.36 -2.97
C ASN A 14 0.35 8.65 -1.83
N PHE A 15 -0.12 8.80 -0.61
CA PHE A 15 0.49 8.21 0.57
C PHE A 15 -0.49 7.27 1.29
N CYS A 16 -0.15 5.99 1.37
CA CYS A 16 -0.92 4.93 2.05
C CYS A 16 -2.33 4.62 1.48
N HIS A 17 -2.73 5.15 0.33
CA HIS A 17 -4.05 4.88 -0.26
C HIS A 17 -3.98 3.99 -1.53
N TYR A 18 -2.89 3.23 -1.69
CA TYR A 18 -2.78 2.15 -2.65
C TYR A 18 -1.87 1.04 -2.08
N CYS A 19 -2.42 0.32 -1.13
CA CYS A 19 -1.81 -0.81 -0.43
C CYS A 19 -2.90 -1.85 -0.08
N LEU A 20 -2.52 -3.00 0.47
CA LEU A 20 -3.45 -4.11 0.73
C LEU A 20 -4.65 -3.74 1.61
N ASN A 21 -4.46 -2.83 2.56
CA ASN A 21 -5.51 -2.36 3.47
C ASN A 21 -6.26 -1.10 2.99
N ASP A 22 -5.77 -0.42 1.96
CA ASP A 22 -6.43 0.79 1.43
C ASP A 22 -6.11 0.95 -0.05
N ASP A 23 -7.13 0.95 -0.88
CA ASP A 23 -7.04 1.13 -2.33
C ASP A 23 -7.87 2.33 -2.83
N LEU A 24 -8.09 3.31 -1.97
CA LEU A 24 -8.89 4.50 -2.26
C LEU A 24 -8.41 5.27 -3.50
N LEU A 25 -7.10 5.24 -3.80
CA LEU A 25 -6.54 5.86 -4.98
C LEU A 25 -7.24 5.41 -6.27
N LEU A 26 -7.73 4.17 -6.31
CA LEU A 26 -8.39 3.62 -7.51
C LEU A 26 -9.63 4.43 -7.92
N ASP A 27 -10.33 5.03 -6.96
CA ASP A 27 -11.53 5.82 -7.20
C ASP A 27 -11.22 7.18 -7.89
N TYR A 28 -9.94 7.58 -7.93
CA TYR A 28 -9.48 8.86 -8.47
C TYR A 28 -8.61 8.73 -9.72
N LEU A 29 -8.35 7.53 -10.20
CA LEU A 29 -7.45 7.31 -11.35
C LEU A 29 -7.93 8.03 -12.60
N ASP A 30 -9.23 7.95 -12.92
CA ASP A 30 -9.82 8.59 -14.09
C ASP A 30 -9.70 10.12 -13.99
N PHE A 31 -9.93 10.67 -12.79
CA PHE A 31 -9.79 12.11 -12.53
C PHE A 31 -8.36 12.61 -12.83
N PHE A 32 -7.34 11.86 -12.45
CA PHE A 32 -5.95 12.24 -12.70
C PHE A 32 -5.56 12.05 -14.17
N GLU A 33 -5.99 10.94 -14.78
CA GLU A 33 -5.71 10.63 -16.19
C GLU A 33 -6.32 11.66 -17.14
N GLU A 34 -7.58 12.03 -16.94
CA GLU A 34 -8.27 13.07 -17.74
C GLU A 34 -7.56 14.42 -17.68
N ARG A 35 -6.80 14.70 -16.62
CA ARG A 35 -6.04 15.94 -16.42
C ARG A 35 -4.56 15.85 -16.74
N GLY A 36 -4.11 14.70 -17.25
CA GLY A 36 -2.69 14.47 -17.53
C GLY A 36 -1.79 14.49 -16.30
N ILE A 37 -2.33 14.20 -15.11
CA ILE A 37 -1.60 14.24 -13.84
C ILE A 37 -0.98 12.86 -13.56
N GLY A 38 0.34 12.79 -13.50
CA GLY A 38 1.08 11.58 -13.14
C GLY A 38 0.88 11.19 -11.66
N ILE A 39 0.82 9.88 -11.38
CA ILE A 39 0.59 9.36 -10.03
C ILE A 39 1.86 8.68 -9.53
N ILE A 40 2.38 9.17 -8.40
CA ILE A 40 3.44 8.53 -7.62
C ILE A 40 2.79 7.94 -6.37
N ASN A 41 2.86 6.62 -6.20
CA ASN A 41 2.41 5.97 -4.97
C ASN A 41 3.53 5.92 -3.93
N ALA A 42 3.20 5.89 -2.65
CA ALA A 42 4.16 5.79 -1.57
C ALA A 42 3.63 4.97 -0.39
N SER A 43 4.57 4.39 0.36
CA SER A 43 4.28 3.63 1.58
C SER A 43 3.49 2.34 1.33
N PRO A 44 3.99 1.40 0.51
CA PRO A 44 3.31 0.14 0.21
C PRO A 44 3.04 -0.72 1.46
N LEU A 45 3.85 -0.57 2.51
CA LEU A 45 3.68 -1.25 3.79
C LEU A 45 2.75 -0.52 4.77
N SER A 46 2.05 0.53 4.31
CA SER A 46 1.13 1.30 5.14
C SER A 46 1.76 1.76 6.46
N MET A 47 2.94 2.40 6.39
CA MET A 47 3.73 2.87 7.54
C MET A 47 4.12 1.77 8.56
N GLY A 48 4.15 0.51 8.12
CA GLY A 48 4.50 -0.64 8.96
C GLY A 48 3.32 -1.46 9.48
N LEU A 49 2.07 -1.11 9.15
CA LEU A 49 0.90 -1.95 9.41
C LEU A 49 1.01 -3.34 8.76
N LEU A 50 1.54 -3.38 7.54
CA LEU A 50 1.70 -4.59 6.73
C LEU A 50 3.11 -5.17 6.94
N SER A 51 3.41 -5.55 8.19
CA SER A 51 4.72 -6.07 8.57
C SER A 51 4.60 -7.22 9.57
N GLN A 52 5.43 -8.25 9.39
CA GLN A 52 5.57 -9.37 10.34
C GLN A 52 6.12 -8.94 11.71
N ARG A 53 6.79 -7.78 11.77
CA ARG A 53 7.29 -7.21 13.04
C ARG A 53 6.19 -6.63 13.93
N GLY A 54 4.98 -6.53 13.40
CA GLY A 54 3.87 -5.82 14.02
C GLY A 54 3.89 -4.32 13.75
N THR A 55 2.77 -3.70 14.07
CA THR A 55 2.57 -2.25 13.92
C THR A 55 3.43 -1.47 14.91
N PRO A 56 4.16 -0.43 14.49
CA PRO A 56 4.89 0.44 15.42
C PRO A 56 3.96 1.10 16.44
N ASP A 57 4.42 1.28 17.68
CA ASP A 57 3.64 1.88 18.77
C ASP A 57 3.11 3.28 18.44
N TRP A 58 3.89 4.06 17.68
CA TRP A 58 3.54 5.42 17.26
C TRP A 58 2.50 5.48 16.13
N HIS A 59 2.14 4.32 15.55
CA HIS A 59 1.26 4.30 14.35
C HIS A 59 -0.14 4.79 14.69
N PRO A 60 -0.69 5.79 13.95
CA PRO A 60 -1.96 6.45 14.30
C PRO A 60 -3.22 5.65 13.93
N ALA A 61 -3.11 4.49 13.28
CA ALA A 61 -4.25 3.65 12.93
C ALA A 61 -5.06 3.23 14.17
N PRO A 62 -6.39 3.13 14.07
CA PRO A 62 -7.22 2.61 15.13
C PRO A 62 -6.91 1.14 15.43
N GLU A 63 -7.10 0.74 16.67
CA GLU A 63 -6.76 -0.60 17.15
C GLU A 63 -7.40 -1.74 16.32
N PRO A 64 -8.69 -1.67 15.92
CA PRO A 64 -9.29 -2.71 15.09
C PRO A 64 -8.57 -2.94 13.75
N LEU A 65 -8.04 -1.87 13.12
CA LEU A 65 -7.25 -1.98 11.89
C LEU A 65 -5.89 -2.64 12.16
N LYS A 66 -5.21 -2.26 13.24
CA LYS A 66 -3.94 -2.87 13.66
C LYS A 66 -4.10 -4.36 13.91
N GLU A 67 -5.13 -4.76 14.64
CA GLU A 67 -5.44 -6.17 14.89
C GLU A 67 -5.77 -6.94 13.61
N ALA A 68 -6.53 -6.36 12.70
CA ALA A 68 -6.85 -6.97 11.42
C ALA A 68 -5.59 -7.20 10.56
N CYS A 69 -4.71 -6.20 10.48
CA CYS A 69 -3.44 -6.33 9.78
C CYS A 69 -2.49 -7.34 10.45
N ALA A 70 -2.49 -7.41 11.79
CA ALA A 70 -1.71 -8.43 12.51
C ALA A 70 -2.20 -9.86 12.22
N ARG A 71 -3.52 -10.09 12.17
CA ARG A 71 -4.08 -11.39 11.76
C ARG A 71 -3.69 -11.74 10.32
N ALA A 72 -3.74 -10.76 9.40
CA ALA A 72 -3.32 -10.96 8.03
C ALA A 72 -1.83 -11.31 7.92
N ALA A 73 -0.96 -10.64 8.70
CA ALA A 73 0.46 -10.94 8.76
C ALA A 73 0.75 -12.34 9.33
N ALA A 74 0.01 -12.76 10.37
CA ALA A 74 0.11 -14.10 10.93
C ALA A 74 -0.27 -15.17 9.91
N TYR A 75 -1.40 -15.00 9.22
CA TYR A 75 -1.81 -15.88 8.13
C TYR A 75 -0.73 -15.99 7.04
N CYS A 76 -0.18 -14.87 6.57
CA CYS A 76 0.90 -14.87 5.60
C CYS A 76 2.12 -15.66 6.09
N THR A 77 2.48 -15.52 7.37
CA THR A 77 3.57 -16.27 7.98
C THR A 77 3.32 -17.78 7.96
N GLU A 78 2.11 -18.21 8.29
CA GLU A 78 1.70 -19.63 8.25
C GLU A 78 1.78 -20.21 6.84
N GLN A 79 1.52 -19.39 5.82
CA GLN A 79 1.63 -19.79 4.41
C GLN A 79 3.09 -19.70 3.87
N GLY A 80 4.06 -19.26 4.67
CA GLY A 80 5.43 -19.05 4.22
C GLY A 80 5.60 -17.90 3.22
N TYR A 81 4.64 -16.98 3.16
CA TYR A 81 4.61 -15.85 2.24
C TYR A 81 4.62 -14.52 3.03
N PRO A 82 5.75 -13.83 3.16
CA PRO A 82 5.82 -12.62 3.96
C PRO A 82 4.81 -11.55 3.50
N ILE A 83 4.07 -10.96 4.44
CA ILE A 83 3.08 -9.92 4.11
C ILE A 83 3.73 -8.70 3.45
N GLU A 84 4.98 -8.38 3.80
CA GLU A 84 5.76 -7.32 3.17
C GLU A 84 5.97 -7.59 1.68
N LYS A 85 6.24 -8.84 1.30
CA LYS A 85 6.36 -9.26 -0.09
C LYS A 85 5.06 -8.99 -0.84
N LEU A 86 3.94 -9.48 -0.30
CA LEU A 86 2.62 -9.31 -0.91
C LEU A 86 2.26 -7.83 -1.05
N ALA A 87 2.56 -7.01 -0.04
CA ALA A 87 2.27 -5.57 -0.04
C ALA A 87 3.09 -4.80 -1.07
N VAL A 88 4.38 -5.12 -1.22
CA VAL A 88 5.24 -4.52 -2.25
C VAL A 88 4.74 -4.91 -3.64
N GLN A 89 4.51 -6.20 -3.89
CA GLN A 89 4.01 -6.69 -5.17
C GLN A 89 2.65 -6.09 -5.55
N TYR A 90 1.71 -6.02 -4.59
CA TYR A 90 0.41 -5.39 -4.80
C TYR A 90 0.54 -3.94 -5.27
N SER A 91 1.40 -3.18 -4.62
CA SER A 91 1.56 -1.75 -4.90
C SER A 91 2.35 -1.44 -6.17
N THR A 92 3.12 -2.40 -6.70
CA THR A 92 4.00 -2.19 -7.85
C THR A 92 3.50 -2.82 -9.15
N SER A 93 2.67 -3.87 -9.08
CA SER A 93 2.37 -4.70 -10.26
C SER A 93 0.97 -4.57 -10.83
N LEU A 94 -0.01 -4.05 -10.07
CA LEU A 94 -1.42 -4.17 -10.46
C LEU A 94 -1.96 -3.07 -11.36
N ASN A 95 -1.36 -1.86 -11.37
CA ASN A 95 -1.97 -0.77 -12.09
C ASN A 95 -0.95 0.05 -12.90
N PRO A 96 -0.98 -0.06 -14.24
CA PRO A 96 -0.05 0.65 -15.12
C PRO A 96 -0.24 2.17 -15.15
N ARG A 97 -1.36 2.70 -14.60
CA ARG A 97 -1.60 4.15 -14.46
C ARG A 97 -0.82 4.79 -13.31
N ILE A 98 -0.21 3.98 -12.44
CA ILE A 98 0.66 4.45 -11.38
C ILE A 98 2.10 4.41 -11.89
N ALA A 99 2.71 5.59 -12.04
CA ALA A 99 4.02 5.73 -12.67
C ALA A 99 5.15 5.07 -11.88
N THR A 100 5.08 5.12 -10.54
CA THR A 100 6.09 4.52 -9.65
C THR A 100 5.56 4.38 -8.24
N THR A 101 6.18 3.48 -7.46
CA THR A 101 5.91 3.32 -6.03
C THR A 101 7.18 3.56 -5.23
N LEU A 102 7.11 4.47 -4.27
CA LEU A 102 8.21 4.84 -3.38
C LEU A 102 8.10 4.07 -2.05
N PHE A 103 9.22 3.58 -1.58
CA PHE A 103 9.36 3.09 -0.22
C PHE A 103 10.70 3.51 0.37
N SER A 104 10.81 3.50 1.69
CA SER A 104 12.05 3.78 2.40
C SER A 104 12.30 2.78 3.52
N SER A 105 13.54 2.53 3.82
CA SER A 105 13.97 1.74 4.97
C SER A 105 15.33 2.23 5.46
N ALA A 106 15.51 2.28 6.78
CA ALA A 106 16.81 2.54 7.39
C ALA A 106 17.75 1.32 7.32
N ASN A 107 17.23 0.13 7.00
CA ASN A 107 18.02 -1.08 6.86
C ASN A 107 18.23 -1.41 5.38
N PRO A 108 19.48 -1.41 4.88
CA PRO A 108 19.81 -1.74 3.49
C PRO A 108 19.32 -3.13 3.05
N GLU A 109 19.35 -4.12 3.94
CA GLU A 109 18.88 -5.47 3.64
C GLU A 109 17.37 -5.48 3.30
N ASN A 110 16.56 -4.68 4.00
CA ASN A 110 15.15 -4.54 3.69
C ASN A 110 14.93 -3.87 2.33
N VAL A 111 15.79 -2.92 1.95
CA VAL A 111 15.72 -2.28 0.63
C VAL A 111 15.96 -3.31 -0.46
N LEU A 112 17.06 -4.07 -0.36
CA LEU A 112 17.40 -5.11 -1.34
C LEU A 112 16.33 -6.19 -1.43
N LYS A 113 15.79 -6.61 -0.27
CA LYS A 113 14.71 -7.60 -0.19
C LYS A 113 13.44 -7.10 -0.87
N ASN A 114 13.03 -5.85 -0.62
CA ASN A 114 11.84 -5.27 -1.26
C ASN A 114 12.02 -5.13 -2.78
N ILE A 115 13.22 -4.78 -3.25
CA ILE A 115 13.53 -4.72 -4.68
C ILE A 115 13.38 -6.12 -5.31
N SER A 116 13.89 -7.16 -4.66
CA SER A 116 13.79 -8.54 -5.20
C SER A 116 12.35 -9.02 -5.35
N TYR A 117 11.41 -8.48 -4.58
CA TYR A 117 10.00 -8.85 -4.65
C TYR A 117 9.26 -8.30 -5.88
N VAL A 118 9.75 -7.18 -6.45
CA VAL A 118 9.09 -6.50 -7.58
C VAL A 118 9.04 -7.39 -8.83
N ASP A 119 10.09 -8.16 -9.05
CA ASP A 119 10.22 -9.03 -10.24
C ASP A 119 9.50 -10.38 -10.11
N GLU A 120 9.01 -10.70 -8.91
CA GLU A 120 8.31 -11.94 -8.67
C GLU A 120 6.79 -11.79 -8.93
N PRO A 121 6.11 -12.83 -9.45
CA PRO A 121 4.68 -12.75 -9.74
C PRO A 121 3.85 -12.55 -8.46
N LEU A 122 2.84 -11.68 -8.56
CA LEU A 122 1.88 -11.44 -7.48
C LEU A 122 0.91 -12.63 -7.37
N ASP A 123 0.76 -13.14 -6.17
CA ASP A 123 -0.25 -14.15 -5.84
C ASP A 123 -1.61 -13.50 -5.53
N MET A 124 -2.53 -13.56 -6.49
CA MET A 124 -3.87 -12.96 -6.37
C MET A 124 -4.78 -13.70 -5.38
N GLU A 125 -4.56 -14.99 -5.14
CA GLU A 125 -5.31 -15.75 -4.14
C GLU A 125 -4.92 -15.29 -2.74
N MET A 126 -3.60 -15.08 -2.53
CA MET A 126 -3.10 -14.48 -1.29
C MET A 126 -3.61 -13.06 -1.08
N VAL A 127 -3.66 -12.23 -2.13
CA VAL A 127 -4.25 -10.88 -2.05
C VAL A 127 -5.71 -10.96 -1.60
N ALA A 128 -6.51 -11.81 -2.25
CA ALA A 128 -7.93 -11.96 -1.92
C ALA A 128 -8.11 -12.42 -0.46
N LYS A 129 -7.32 -13.39 -0.01
CA LYS A 129 -7.40 -13.92 1.35
C LYS A 129 -6.96 -12.92 2.41
N VAL A 130 -5.88 -12.20 2.18
CA VAL A 130 -5.42 -11.13 3.08
C VAL A 130 -6.47 -10.02 3.20
N ARG A 131 -7.06 -9.59 2.08
CA ARG A 131 -8.13 -8.58 2.08
C ARG A 131 -9.41 -9.08 2.75
N GLU A 132 -9.76 -10.36 2.61
CA GLU A 132 -10.85 -11.00 3.37
C GLU A 132 -10.60 -10.95 4.90
N ILE A 133 -9.37 -11.24 5.35
CA ILE A 133 -8.99 -11.19 6.76
C ILE A 133 -9.04 -9.76 7.32
N ILE A 134 -8.60 -8.77 6.55
CA ILE A 134 -8.69 -7.35 6.92
C ILE A 134 -10.17 -6.90 6.97
N GLY A 135 -11.00 -7.41 6.05
CA GLY A 135 -12.46 -7.31 6.07
C GLY A 135 -12.97 -5.87 6.04
N ASP A 136 -13.83 -5.53 6.98
CA ASP A 136 -14.45 -4.21 7.13
C ASP A 136 -13.47 -3.08 7.51
N GLN A 137 -12.23 -3.43 7.84
CA GLN A 137 -11.17 -2.46 8.10
C GLN A 137 -10.48 -1.96 6.82
N ILE A 138 -10.83 -2.48 5.66
CA ILE A 138 -10.37 -1.95 4.36
C ILE A 138 -10.84 -0.50 4.22
N ARG A 139 -9.93 0.40 3.80
CA ARG A 139 -10.16 1.84 3.64
C ARG A 139 -10.49 2.60 4.95
N VAL A 140 -10.27 2.00 6.11
CA VAL A 140 -10.34 2.71 7.38
C VAL A 140 -9.20 3.71 7.46
N ARG A 141 -9.56 4.97 7.68
CA ARG A 141 -8.63 6.10 7.68
C ARG A 141 -8.24 6.51 9.09
N TRP A 142 -7.07 7.10 9.20
CA TRP A 142 -6.60 7.77 10.40
C TRP A 142 -6.11 9.18 10.07
N LYS A 143 -6.09 10.05 11.08
CA LYS A 143 -5.47 11.37 10.91
C LYS A 143 -3.97 11.23 11.14
N ASN A 144 -3.19 11.68 10.20
CA ASN A 144 -1.77 11.94 10.44
C ASN A 144 -1.70 13.14 11.40
N SER A 145 -1.20 12.90 12.60
CA SER A 145 -0.98 13.95 13.62
C SER A 145 0.19 14.83 13.23
#